data_181c4e90b05e32cdda3c5f20714b8722
#
_entry.id   181c4e90b05e32cdda3c5f20714b8722
#
_cell.length_a   1.000
_cell.length_b   1.000
_cell.length_c   1.000
_cell.angle_alpha   90.00
_cell.angle_beta   90.00
_cell.angle_gamma   90.00
#
_symmetry.space_group_name_H-M   'P 1'
#
loop_
_entity.id
_entity.type
_entity.pdbx_description
1 polymer ?
#
loop_
_entity_poly.entity_id
_entity_poly.type
_entity_poly.pdbx_seq_one_letter_code
_entity_poly.pdbx_strand_id
1 'polypeptide(L)'
;MEKMKLTFVNVGYGEAILAECPDPLRPCGVFVMVIDGGSGEPGEYRDRASGRIPLAEYLSARGQNHIDVMVGTHIHEDHLCGLVPLLELWPPREFW
;
A
#
# COMPACT_ATOMS: atom_id res chain seq x y z
N MET A 1 -18.18 9.73 -10.08
CA MET A 1 -17.56 9.07 -10.35
C MET A 1 -17.09 8.50 -10.23
N GLU A 2 -17.08 7.97 -10.59
CA GLU A 2 -16.51 7.24 -9.99
C GLU A 2 -15.78 6.23 -10.69
N LYS A 3 -14.57 6.45 -10.83
CA LYS A 3 -13.63 5.59 -11.51
C LYS A 3 -12.70 4.96 -10.51
N MET A 4 -12.23 3.75 -10.82
CA MET A 4 -11.14 3.14 -10.08
C MET A 4 -9.89 3.97 -10.25
N LYS A 5 -9.18 4.16 -9.16
CA LYS A 5 -7.93 4.92 -9.16
C LYS A 5 -6.79 3.98 -8.79
N LEU A 6 -5.75 3.95 -9.61
CA LEU A 6 -4.53 3.21 -9.32
C LEU A 6 -3.41 4.19 -9.03
N THR A 7 -2.71 3.97 -7.94
CA THR A 7 -1.56 4.78 -7.54
C THR A 7 -0.35 3.87 -7.43
N PHE A 8 0.70 4.17 -8.18
CA PHE A 8 1.95 3.44 -8.13
C PHE A 8 2.89 4.22 -7.21
N VAL A 9 3.20 3.62 -6.06
CA VAL A 9 4.02 4.31 -5.05
C VAL A 9 5.49 4.03 -5.32
N ASN A 10 6.32 5.07 -5.29
CA ASN A 10 7.76 4.91 -5.48
C ASN A 10 8.40 4.36 -4.21
N VAL A 11 8.49 3.05 -4.13
CA VAL A 11 9.11 2.34 -3.01
C VAL A 11 10.53 1.88 -3.34
N GLY A 12 11.07 2.32 -4.47
CA GLY A 12 12.39 1.90 -4.92
C GLY A 12 12.34 0.52 -5.56
N TYR A 13 13.12 -0.42 -5.06
CA TYR A 13 13.03 -1.79 -5.55
C TYR A 13 11.73 -2.43 -5.11
N GLY A 14 11.18 -3.26 -5.99
CA GLY A 14 9.90 -3.90 -5.75
C GLY A 14 8.75 -3.04 -6.24
N GLU A 15 7.55 -3.41 -5.83
CA GLU A 15 6.34 -2.75 -6.29
C GLU A 15 5.41 -2.46 -5.13
N ALA A 16 4.64 -1.39 -5.25
CA ALA A 16 3.54 -1.09 -4.34
C ALA A 16 2.48 -0.34 -5.13
N ILE A 17 1.30 -0.91 -5.19
CA ILE A 17 0.18 -0.35 -5.94
C ILE A 17 -1.00 -0.20 -4.99
N LEU A 18 -1.58 0.98 -4.99
CA LEU A 18 -2.80 1.26 -4.25
C LEU A 18 -3.95 1.35 -5.24
N ALA A 19 -4.95 0.50 -5.08
CA ALA A 19 -6.14 0.50 -5.91
C ALA A 19 -7.34 0.96 -5.08
N GLU A 20 -8.00 2.01 -5.51
CA GLU A 20 -9.16 2.57 -4.84
C GLU A 20 -10.35 2.50 -5.78
N CYS A 21 -11.40 1.80 -5.34
CA CYS A 21 -12.62 1.62 -6.14
C CYS A 21 -13.79 2.22 -5.39
N PRO A 22 -14.62 3.03 -6.05
CA PRO A 22 -15.84 3.52 -5.42
C PRO A 22 -16.73 2.36 -5.03
N ASP A 23 -17.27 2.39 -3.83
CA ASP A 23 -18.18 1.37 -3.35
C ASP A 23 -19.21 2.03 -2.41
N PRO A 24 -20.39 2.32 -2.92
CA PRO A 24 -21.43 3.01 -2.13
C PRO A 24 -21.95 2.18 -0.97
N LEU A 25 -21.66 0.88 -0.94
CA LEU A 25 -22.09 0.02 0.16
C LEU A 25 -21.12 0.09 1.35
N ARG A 26 -19.97 0.75 1.18
CA ARG A 26 -19.01 0.93 2.25
C ARG A 26 -19.28 2.22 3.01
N PRO A 27 -19.08 2.25 4.34
CA PRO A 27 -19.31 3.48 5.10
C PRO A 27 -18.51 4.68 4.59
N CYS A 28 -17.28 4.44 4.11
CA CYS A 28 -16.42 5.51 3.59
C CYS A 28 -16.59 5.70 2.08
N GLY A 29 -17.37 4.86 1.41
CA GLY A 29 -17.62 4.94 -0.02
C GLY A 29 -16.50 4.43 -0.90
N VAL A 30 -15.45 3.83 -0.34
CA VAL A 30 -14.29 3.38 -1.10
C VAL A 30 -13.82 2.01 -0.65
N PHE A 31 -13.57 1.14 -1.63
CA PHE A 31 -12.91 -0.14 -1.41
C PHE A 31 -11.43 0.05 -1.70
N VAL A 32 -10.57 -0.34 -0.77
CA VAL A 32 -9.14 -0.12 -0.86
C VAL A 32 -8.39 -1.46 -0.92
N MET A 33 -7.59 -1.63 -1.95
CA MET A 33 -6.72 -2.79 -2.13
C MET A 33 -5.29 -2.33 -2.24
N VAL A 34 -4.39 -2.99 -1.53
CA VAL A 34 -2.96 -2.76 -1.63
C VAL A 34 -2.31 -3.99 -2.25
N ILE A 35 -1.57 -3.80 -3.33
CA ILE A 35 -0.90 -4.89 -4.05
C ILE A 35 0.60 -4.69 -3.88
N ASP A 36 1.22 -5.60 -3.14
CA ASP A 36 2.62 -5.56 -2.74
C ASP A 36 2.96 -4.31 -1.94
N GLY A 37 4.09 -4.30 -1.29
CA GLY A 37 4.45 -3.23 -0.36
C GLY A 37 5.86 -2.70 -0.51
N GLY A 38 6.61 -3.24 -1.46
CA GLY A 38 8.00 -2.87 -1.62
C GLY A 38 8.89 -3.49 -0.56
N SER A 39 10.13 -3.02 -0.50
CA SER A 39 11.12 -3.53 0.43
C SER A 39 10.87 -3.03 1.85
N GLY A 40 11.22 -3.86 2.83
CA GLY A 40 11.24 -3.46 4.23
C GLY A 40 12.59 -2.92 4.67
N GLU A 41 13.58 -2.84 3.78
CA GLU A 41 14.93 -2.41 4.14
C GLU A 41 15.01 -0.89 4.34
N PRO A 42 15.38 -0.41 5.54
CA PRO A 42 15.47 1.04 5.77
C PRO A 42 16.43 1.76 4.84
N GLY A 43 17.48 1.06 4.37
CA GLY A 43 18.45 1.65 3.46
C GLY A 43 17.88 2.08 2.12
N GLU A 44 16.80 1.44 1.67
CA GLU A 44 16.12 1.80 0.42
C GLU A 44 15.51 3.20 0.48
N TYR A 45 15.21 3.68 1.66
CA TYR A 45 14.49 4.94 1.84
C TYR A 45 15.35 6.04 2.47
N ARG A 46 16.66 5.80 2.56
CA ARG A 46 17.57 6.73 3.21
C ARG A 46 17.75 8.02 2.42
N ASP A 47 17.75 7.89 1.09
CA ASP A 47 17.87 9.05 0.21
C ASP A 47 16.49 9.58 -0.17
N ARG A 48 16.01 10.56 0.59
CA ARG A 48 14.68 11.14 0.35
C ARG A 48 14.62 11.95 -0.95
N ALA A 49 15.75 12.39 -1.46
CA ALA A 49 15.79 13.13 -2.71
C ALA A 49 15.42 12.26 -3.91
N SER A 50 15.51 10.94 -3.78
CA SER A 50 15.11 10.01 -4.84
C SER A 50 13.60 9.91 -5.00
N GLY A 51 12.83 10.39 -4.03
CA GLY A 51 11.38 10.25 -4.02
C GLY A 51 10.88 8.91 -3.48
N ARG A 52 11.80 8.04 -3.06
CA ARG A 52 11.41 6.75 -2.48
C ARG A 52 10.83 6.95 -1.09
N ILE A 53 9.74 6.23 -0.81
CA ILE A 53 9.07 6.36 0.48
C ILE A 53 8.51 4.99 0.89
N PRO A 54 8.65 4.60 2.16
CA PRO A 54 7.99 3.38 2.64
C PRO A 54 6.48 3.50 2.47
N LEU A 55 5.84 2.43 2.04
CA LEU A 55 4.41 2.47 1.77
C LEU A 55 3.59 2.89 2.99
N ALA A 56 3.92 2.39 4.17
CA ALA A 56 3.22 2.77 5.40
C ALA A 56 3.30 4.27 5.66
N GLU A 57 4.47 4.87 5.42
CA GLU A 57 4.66 6.31 5.60
C GLU A 57 3.83 7.09 4.58
N TYR A 58 3.82 6.65 3.32
CA TYR A 58 3.04 7.29 2.27
C TYR A 58 1.54 7.28 2.61
N LEU A 59 1.03 6.13 3.03
CA LEU A 59 -0.39 5.99 3.36
C LEU A 59 -0.76 6.81 4.60
N SER A 60 0.10 6.81 5.62
CA SER A 60 -0.13 7.62 6.82
C SER A 60 -0.17 9.11 6.49
N ALA A 61 0.76 9.57 5.64
CA ALA A 61 0.83 10.98 5.27
C ALA A 61 -0.40 11.46 4.51
N ARG A 62 -1.06 10.57 3.75
CA ARG A 62 -2.26 10.93 3.00
C ARG A 62 -3.55 10.71 3.79
N GLY A 63 -3.46 10.29 5.06
CA GLY A 63 -4.62 10.10 5.91
C GLY A 63 -5.38 8.81 5.66
N GLN A 64 -4.68 7.75 5.23
CA GLN A 64 -5.32 6.45 5.03
C GLN A 64 -5.92 5.95 6.33
N ASN A 65 -7.15 5.43 6.29
CA ASN A 65 -7.84 4.97 7.48
C ASN A 65 -8.27 3.50 7.44
N HIS A 66 -8.17 2.84 6.28
CA HIS A 66 -8.49 1.41 6.19
C HIS A 66 -7.86 0.79 4.95
N ILE A 67 -7.71 -0.53 4.98
CA ILE A 67 -7.34 -1.35 3.82
C ILE A 67 -8.27 -2.56 3.85
N ASP A 68 -8.94 -2.83 2.74
CA ASP A 68 -9.88 -3.94 2.67
C ASP A 68 -9.20 -5.24 2.29
N VAL A 69 -8.28 -5.20 1.33
CA VAL A 69 -7.58 -6.37 0.84
C VAL A 69 -6.11 -6.03 0.64
N MET A 70 -5.24 -6.95 1.06
CA MET A 70 -3.82 -6.91 0.72
C MET A 70 -3.51 -8.08 -0.19
N VAL A 71 -2.70 -7.85 -1.22
CA VAL A 71 -2.30 -8.87 -2.18
C VAL A 71 -0.78 -8.95 -2.20
N GLY A 72 -0.26 -10.18 -1.99
CA GLY A 72 1.16 -10.45 -2.16
C GLY A 72 1.36 -11.29 -3.42
N THR A 73 1.97 -10.71 -4.45
CA THR A 73 2.13 -11.38 -5.74
C THR A 73 3.30 -12.35 -5.76
N HIS A 74 4.34 -12.08 -4.96
CA HIS A 74 5.54 -12.92 -4.89
C HIS A 74 5.99 -13.01 -3.44
N ILE A 75 6.62 -14.13 -3.06
CA ILE A 75 7.16 -14.33 -1.71
C ILE A 75 8.60 -13.81 -1.61
N HIS A 76 8.85 -12.64 -2.19
CA HIS A 76 10.15 -11.97 -2.08
C HIS A 76 10.00 -10.75 -1.19
N GLU A 77 11.06 -10.42 -0.45
CA GLU A 77 10.98 -9.33 0.53
C GLU A 77 10.74 -7.96 -0.11
N ASP A 78 11.11 -7.77 -1.37
CA ASP A 78 10.86 -6.53 -2.08
C ASP A 78 9.39 -6.36 -2.51
N HIS A 79 8.55 -7.35 -2.22
CA HIS A 79 7.10 -7.28 -2.45
C HIS A 79 6.32 -7.35 -1.15
N LEU A 80 6.76 -8.14 -0.18
CA LEU A 80 5.98 -8.43 1.02
C LEU A 80 6.40 -7.67 2.26
N CYS A 81 7.69 -7.40 2.44
CA CYS A 81 8.15 -6.81 3.70
C CYS A 81 7.55 -5.45 3.97
N GLY A 82 7.28 -4.66 2.92
CA GLY A 82 6.61 -3.37 3.08
C GLY A 82 5.16 -3.47 3.51
N LEU A 83 4.55 -4.66 3.42
CA LEU A 83 3.17 -4.87 3.88
C LEU A 83 3.08 -5.13 5.38
N VAL A 84 4.17 -5.58 6.01
CA VAL A 84 4.15 -5.95 7.43
C VAL A 84 3.70 -4.80 8.33
N PRO A 85 4.25 -3.58 8.21
CA PRO A 85 3.75 -2.46 9.02
C PRO A 85 2.28 -2.14 8.78
N LEU A 86 1.79 -2.39 7.56
CA LEU A 86 0.40 -2.12 7.22
C LEU A 86 -0.55 -3.06 7.94
N LEU A 87 -0.12 -4.30 8.18
CA LEU A 87 -0.94 -5.27 8.91
C LEU A 87 -1.25 -4.79 10.33
N GLU A 88 -0.34 -4.04 10.93
CA GLU A 88 -0.54 -3.49 12.25
C GLU A 88 -1.39 -2.22 12.24
N LEU A 89 -1.16 -1.35 11.28
CA LEU A 89 -1.83 -0.06 11.20
C LEU A 89 -3.26 -0.17 10.63
N TRP A 90 -3.42 -0.99 9.60
CA TRP A 90 -4.70 -1.15 8.91
C TRP A 90 -4.93 -2.62 8.60
N PRO A 91 -5.33 -3.44 9.59
CA PRO A 91 -5.56 -4.88 9.35
C PRO A 91 -6.58 -5.07 8.23
N PRO A 92 -6.22 -5.78 7.15
CA PRO A 92 -7.16 -5.98 6.05
C PRO A 92 -8.21 -7.02 6.41
N ARG A 93 -9.33 -6.99 5.69
CA ARG A 93 -10.35 -8.02 5.83
C ARG A 93 -9.89 -9.33 5.20
N GLU A 94 -9.09 -9.24 4.14
CA GLU A 94 -8.56 -10.40 3.45
C GLU A 94 -7.13 -10.14 3.00
N PHE A 95 -6.36 -11.20 2.96
CA PHE A 95 -4.99 -11.18 2.44
C PHE A 95 -4.91 -12.26 1.36
N TRP A 96 -4.56 -11.87 0.16
CA TRP A 96 -4.46 -12.80 -0.96
C TRP A 96 -3.04 -13.04 -1.41
#